data_6ab2634b0201fadf297d68d6a5ec7c7b
#
_entry.id   6ab2634b0201fadf297d68d6a5ec7c7b
#
_cell.length_a   1.000
_cell.length_b   1.000
_cell.length_c   1.000
_cell.angle_alpha   90.00
_cell.angle_beta   90.00
_cell.angle_gamma   90.00
#
_symmetry.space_group_name_H-M   'P 1'
#
loop_
_entity.id
_entity.type
_entity.pdbx_description
1 polymer ?
#
loop_
_entity_poly.entity_id
_entity_poly.type
_entity_poly.pdbx_seq_one_letter_code
_entity_poly.pdbx_strand_id
1 'polypeptide(L)'
;FALPGGYVYITRGIMAYLNSEAELAAVIGHEIGHVTARHSVKQQAGATAAGVGAMVVGILTGSGDLANVANMAGSALVSGYGRDMELEADDIGAQYLDRLGYDPDAMIDVVRLLKNQEMFEIQLARQEGREPRVYHGVFSTHPDNDTRLKEVVAAAHKIDSGEARPDGRKVYLDRINDLPFGPSRAQGVVRGSRFYHADMGFTMAFPTGWTIQNLPTKVVAITPQKDAYLDL
;
A
#
# COMPACT_ATOMS: atom_id res chain seq x y z
N PHE A 1 -3.89 -4.55 -2.55
CA PHE A 1 -2.76 -5.21 -3.20
C PHE A 1 -3.21 -6.51 -3.86
N ALA A 2 -2.56 -6.87 -4.97
CA ALA A 2 -2.80 -8.13 -5.66
C ALA A 2 -1.61 -9.07 -5.49
N LEU A 3 -1.89 -10.38 -5.44
CA LEU A 3 -0.88 -11.44 -5.41
C LEU A 3 -0.90 -12.25 -6.71
N PRO A 4 0.24 -12.87 -7.07
CA PRO A 4 0.29 -13.84 -8.16
C PRO A 4 -0.80 -14.90 -8.01
N GLY A 5 -1.49 -15.24 -9.11
CA GLY A 5 -2.65 -16.13 -9.09
C GLY A 5 -4.01 -15.42 -9.09
N GLY A 6 -4.02 -14.06 -9.08
CA GLY A 6 -5.23 -13.27 -9.21
C GLY A 6 -5.97 -13.00 -7.89
N TYR A 7 -5.33 -13.22 -6.76
CA TYR A 7 -5.89 -12.88 -5.46
C TYR A 7 -5.75 -11.37 -5.21
N VAL A 8 -6.88 -10.70 -5.00
CA VAL A 8 -6.94 -9.26 -4.69
C VAL A 8 -7.41 -9.07 -3.25
N TYR A 9 -6.70 -8.24 -2.50
CA TYR A 9 -6.99 -7.95 -1.09
C TYR A 9 -7.19 -6.46 -0.90
N ILE A 10 -8.31 -6.10 -0.27
CA ILE A 10 -8.62 -4.73 0.13
C ILE A 10 -8.56 -4.63 1.65
N THR A 11 -7.74 -3.73 2.16
CA THR A 11 -7.63 -3.55 3.61
C THR A 11 -8.79 -2.72 4.15
N ARG A 12 -9.21 -2.98 5.38
CA ARG A 12 -10.20 -2.15 6.09
C ARG A 12 -9.76 -0.69 6.18
N GLY A 13 -8.44 -0.46 6.23
CA GLY A 13 -7.87 0.88 6.28
C GLY A 13 -8.22 1.69 5.04
N ILE A 14 -7.97 1.18 3.83
CA ILE A 14 -8.33 1.89 2.60
C ILE A 14 -9.85 2.05 2.48
N MET A 15 -10.62 1.02 2.82
CA MET A 15 -12.10 1.10 2.79
C MET A 15 -12.64 2.25 3.67
N ALA A 16 -12.02 2.50 4.82
CA ALA A 16 -12.46 3.60 5.70
C ALA A 16 -12.15 5.01 5.13
N TYR A 17 -11.26 5.12 4.17
CA TYR A 17 -10.93 6.38 3.51
C TYR A 17 -11.77 6.64 2.25
N LEU A 18 -12.19 5.58 1.55
CA LEU A 18 -13.02 5.70 0.36
C LEU A 18 -14.42 6.24 0.70
N ASN A 19 -15.01 6.94 -0.26
CA ASN A 19 -16.29 7.63 -0.08
C ASN A 19 -17.44 7.01 -0.87
N SER A 20 -17.16 6.11 -1.81
CA SER A 20 -18.17 5.57 -2.73
C SER A 20 -17.81 4.16 -3.22
N GLU A 21 -18.83 3.49 -3.78
CA GLU A 21 -18.65 2.21 -4.46
C GLU A 21 -17.78 2.36 -5.71
N ALA A 22 -17.92 3.48 -6.43
CA ALA A 22 -17.10 3.78 -7.59
C ALA A 22 -15.61 3.92 -7.23
N GLU A 23 -15.28 4.60 -6.10
CA GLU A 23 -13.91 4.65 -5.60
C GLU A 23 -13.38 3.27 -5.19
N LEU A 24 -14.21 2.42 -4.57
CA LEU A 24 -13.82 1.03 -4.27
C LEU A 24 -13.59 0.23 -5.55
N ALA A 25 -14.45 0.39 -6.55
CA ALA A 25 -14.29 -0.25 -7.85
C ALA A 25 -13.00 0.23 -8.56
N ALA A 26 -12.63 1.51 -8.41
CA ALA A 26 -11.38 2.05 -8.92
C ALA A 26 -10.15 1.38 -8.30
N VAL A 27 -10.12 1.25 -6.97
CA VAL A 27 -9.04 0.52 -6.28
C VAL A 27 -8.95 -0.93 -6.74
N ILE A 28 -10.07 -1.63 -6.84
CA ILE A 28 -10.10 -3.02 -7.31
C ILE A 28 -9.67 -3.11 -8.78
N GLY A 29 -10.13 -2.21 -9.63
CA GLY A 29 -9.77 -2.13 -11.05
C GLY A 29 -8.26 -1.92 -11.24
N HIS A 30 -7.65 -1.04 -10.47
CA HIS A 30 -6.21 -0.81 -10.44
C HIS A 30 -5.44 -2.09 -10.07
N GLU A 31 -5.84 -2.78 -9.01
CA GLU A 31 -5.22 -4.05 -8.59
C GLU A 31 -5.37 -5.16 -9.63
N ILE A 32 -6.53 -5.26 -10.26
CA ILE A 32 -6.75 -6.17 -11.40
C ILE A 32 -5.87 -5.77 -12.59
N GLY A 33 -5.66 -4.47 -12.82
CA GLY A 33 -4.72 -3.94 -13.81
C GLY A 33 -3.32 -4.50 -13.62
N HIS A 34 -2.80 -4.49 -12.38
CA HIS A 34 -1.51 -5.09 -12.08
C HIS A 34 -1.45 -6.59 -12.39
N VAL A 35 -2.53 -7.33 -12.13
CA VAL A 35 -2.61 -8.78 -12.42
C VAL A 35 -2.63 -9.02 -13.93
N THR A 36 -3.51 -8.33 -14.67
CA THR A 36 -3.70 -8.53 -16.11
C THR A 36 -2.50 -8.09 -16.94
N ALA A 37 -1.85 -7.00 -16.53
CA ALA A 37 -0.59 -6.54 -17.13
C ALA A 37 0.64 -7.34 -16.65
N ARG A 38 0.48 -8.28 -15.71
CA ARG A 38 1.53 -9.14 -15.16
C ARG A 38 2.70 -8.35 -14.54
N HIS A 39 2.40 -7.26 -13.83
CA HIS A 39 3.42 -6.35 -13.30
C HIS A 39 4.36 -7.04 -12.32
N SER A 40 3.85 -7.90 -11.43
CA SER A 40 4.69 -8.69 -10.52
C SER A 40 5.70 -9.58 -11.25
N VAL A 41 5.31 -10.17 -12.39
CA VAL A 41 6.20 -11.02 -13.21
C VAL A 41 7.26 -10.16 -13.90
N LYS A 42 6.85 -9.02 -14.49
CA LYS A 42 7.77 -8.07 -15.14
C LYS A 42 8.81 -7.54 -14.13
N GLN A 43 8.37 -7.17 -12.93
CA GLN A 43 9.23 -6.68 -11.86
C GLN A 43 10.24 -7.75 -11.41
N GLN A 44 9.77 -8.99 -11.19
CA GLN A 44 10.65 -10.09 -10.79
C GLN A 44 11.65 -10.45 -11.88
N ALA A 45 11.24 -10.45 -13.15
CA ALA A 45 12.15 -10.70 -14.27
C ALA A 45 13.23 -9.61 -14.37
N GLY A 46 12.87 -8.34 -14.20
CA GLY A 46 13.80 -7.22 -14.17
C GLY A 46 14.82 -7.32 -13.02
N ALA A 47 14.35 -7.63 -11.81
CA ALA A 47 15.19 -7.82 -10.64
C ALA A 47 16.16 -9.01 -10.81
N THR A 48 15.68 -10.11 -11.38
CA THR A 48 16.51 -11.31 -11.66
C THR A 48 17.57 -11.00 -12.72
N ALA A 49 17.20 -10.31 -13.80
CA ALA A 49 18.15 -9.91 -14.85
C ALA A 49 19.23 -8.96 -14.31
N ALA A 50 18.85 -7.99 -13.48
CA ALA A 50 19.80 -7.09 -12.82
C ALA A 50 20.73 -7.84 -11.85
N GLY A 51 20.20 -8.78 -11.06
CA GLY A 51 20.97 -9.62 -10.14
C GLY A 51 21.98 -10.53 -10.87
N VAL A 52 21.56 -11.17 -11.96
CA VAL A 52 22.44 -11.99 -12.80
C VAL A 52 23.51 -11.13 -13.48
N GLY A 53 23.14 -9.97 -14.03
CA GLY A 53 24.10 -9.04 -14.65
C GLY A 53 25.17 -8.58 -13.65
N ALA A 54 24.77 -8.22 -12.45
CA ALA A 54 25.68 -7.80 -11.40
C ALA A 54 26.57 -8.95 -10.88
N MET A 55 26.04 -10.17 -10.81
CA MET A 55 26.83 -11.37 -10.47
C MET A 55 27.92 -11.62 -11.49
N VAL A 56 27.61 -11.52 -12.79
CA VAL A 56 28.59 -11.67 -13.88
C VAL A 56 29.67 -10.61 -13.78
N VAL A 57 29.31 -9.35 -13.57
CA VAL A 57 30.27 -8.24 -13.39
C VAL A 57 31.14 -8.48 -12.15
N GLY A 58 30.56 -8.90 -11.02
CA GLY A 58 31.30 -9.24 -9.79
C GLY A 58 32.33 -10.35 -10.00
N ILE A 59 31.97 -11.40 -10.73
CA ILE A 59 32.90 -12.50 -11.07
C ILE A 59 34.00 -12.01 -11.98
N LEU A 60 33.70 -11.19 -12.99
CA LEU A 60 34.70 -10.68 -13.96
C LEU A 60 35.66 -9.65 -13.33
N THR A 61 35.19 -8.89 -12.34
CA THR A 61 35.98 -7.83 -11.69
C THR A 61 36.67 -8.28 -10.41
N GLY A 62 36.36 -9.48 -9.89
CA GLY A 62 36.90 -9.99 -8.62
C GLY A 62 36.49 -9.18 -7.38
N SER A 63 35.49 -8.30 -7.48
CA SER A 63 35.05 -7.47 -6.35
C SER A 63 34.05 -8.21 -5.46
N GLY A 64 34.32 -8.21 -4.13
CA GLY A 64 33.50 -8.87 -3.11
C GLY A 64 32.11 -8.24 -2.84
N ASP A 65 31.64 -7.30 -3.66
CA ASP A 65 30.36 -6.60 -3.51
C ASP A 65 29.13 -7.42 -3.97
N LEU A 66 29.31 -8.70 -4.30
CA LEU A 66 28.22 -9.61 -4.68
C LEU A 66 27.08 -9.68 -3.64
N ALA A 67 27.41 -9.59 -2.36
CA ALA A 67 26.41 -9.60 -1.29
C ALA A 67 25.54 -8.32 -1.29
N ASN A 68 26.13 -7.17 -1.61
CA ASN A 68 25.42 -5.89 -1.70
C ASN A 68 24.48 -5.85 -2.90
N VAL A 69 24.87 -6.44 -4.01
CA VAL A 69 24.03 -6.47 -5.22
C VAL A 69 22.85 -7.43 -5.05
N ALA A 70 23.06 -8.59 -4.43
CA ALA A 70 21.97 -9.51 -4.10
C ALA A 70 20.96 -8.87 -3.13
N ASN A 71 21.44 -8.08 -2.17
CA ASN A 71 20.59 -7.30 -1.27
C ASN A 71 19.85 -6.15 -1.99
N MET A 72 20.49 -5.48 -2.95
CA MET A 72 19.84 -4.46 -3.78
C MET A 72 18.76 -5.06 -4.70
N ALA A 73 19.01 -6.20 -5.32
CA ALA A 73 18.01 -6.91 -6.13
C ALA A 73 16.83 -7.40 -5.26
N GLY A 74 17.09 -7.87 -4.04
CA GLY A 74 16.06 -8.23 -3.07
C GLY A 74 15.25 -7.02 -2.61
N SER A 75 15.87 -5.87 -2.38
CA SER A 75 15.18 -4.64 -1.98
C SER A 75 14.34 -4.04 -3.12
N ALA A 76 14.73 -4.21 -4.38
CA ALA A 76 13.93 -3.78 -5.54
C ALA A 76 12.60 -4.57 -5.66
N LEU A 77 12.58 -5.82 -5.20
CA LEU A 77 11.35 -6.62 -5.13
C LEU A 77 10.37 -6.12 -4.04
N VAL A 78 10.85 -5.38 -3.06
CA VAL A 78 10.05 -4.85 -1.94
C VAL A 78 9.67 -3.38 -2.16
N SER A 79 10.28 -2.68 -3.12
CA SER A 79 10.15 -1.22 -3.31
C SER A 79 8.89 -0.76 -4.07
N GLY A 80 7.94 -1.65 -4.36
CA GLY A 80 6.72 -1.32 -5.09
C GLY A 80 6.89 -1.33 -6.62
N TYR A 81 5.81 -1.07 -7.32
CA TYR A 81 5.80 -1.00 -8.77
C TYR A 81 6.43 0.31 -9.28
N GLY A 82 7.07 0.25 -10.44
CA GLY A 82 7.62 1.46 -11.08
C GLY A 82 6.50 2.33 -11.66
N ARG A 83 6.79 3.63 -11.87
CA ARG A 83 5.84 4.63 -12.35
C ARG A 83 5.04 4.17 -13.58
N ASP A 84 5.70 3.61 -14.57
CA ASP A 84 5.04 3.21 -15.82
C ASP A 84 4.04 2.07 -15.59
N MET A 85 4.30 1.16 -14.65
CA MET A 85 3.40 0.10 -14.26
C MET A 85 2.19 0.64 -13.48
N GLU A 86 2.38 1.67 -12.67
CA GLU A 86 1.28 2.35 -11.97
C GLU A 86 0.34 3.05 -12.96
N LEU A 87 0.90 3.78 -13.93
CA LEU A 87 0.13 4.45 -14.97
C LEU A 87 -0.63 3.45 -15.86
N GLU A 88 0.01 2.33 -16.23
CA GLU A 88 -0.64 1.24 -16.96
C GLU A 88 -1.80 0.63 -16.15
N ALA A 89 -1.63 0.44 -14.85
CA ALA A 89 -2.67 -0.09 -13.98
C ALA A 89 -3.83 0.90 -13.78
N ASP A 90 -3.55 2.20 -13.67
CA ASP A 90 -4.56 3.25 -13.59
C ASP A 90 -5.40 3.34 -14.88
N ASP A 91 -4.75 3.29 -16.04
CA ASP A 91 -5.45 3.32 -17.35
C ASP A 91 -6.35 2.09 -17.54
N ILE A 92 -5.85 0.89 -17.22
CA ILE A 92 -6.64 -0.34 -17.25
C ILE A 92 -7.79 -0.27 -16.25
N GLY A 93 -7.57 0.25 -15.05
CA GLY A 93 -8.59 0.42 -14.02
C GLY A 93 -9.70 1.36 -14.48
N ALA A 94 -9.35 2.51 -15.08
CA ALA A 94 -10.32 3.45 -15.65
C ALA A 94 -11.17 2.82 -16.76
N GLN A 95 -10.57 2.00 -17.64
CA GLN A 95 -11.31 1.25 -18.66
C GLN A 95 -12.28 0.22 -18.06
N TYR A 96 -11.90 -0.42 -16.93
CA TYR A 96 -12.81 -1.34 -16.24
C TYR A 96 -13.99 -0.60 -15.61
N LEU A 97 -13.77 0.57 -15.02
CA LEU A 97 -14.84 1.42 -14.49
C LEU A 97 -15.86 1.75 -15.58
N ASP A 98 -15.39 2.25 -16.72
CA ASP A 98 -16.24 2.60 -17.86
C ASP A 98 -17.10 1.41 -18.32
N ARG A 99 -16.48 0.24 -18.53
CA ARG A 99 -17.19 -0.98 -18.98
C ARG A 99 -18.25 -1.46 -17.99
N LEU A 100 -18.05 -1.20 -16.70
CA LEU A 100 -18.99 -1.57 -15.64
C LEU A 100 -20.04 -0.48 -15.36
N GLY A 101 -19.97 0.66 -16.05
CA GLY A 101 -20.90 1.76 -15.87
C GLY A 101 -20.58 2.65 -14.68
N TYR A 102 -19.39 2.57 -14.10
CA TYR A 102 -18.88 3.56 -13.14
C TYR A 102 -18.22 4.72 -13.87
N ASP A 103 -18.15 5.86 -13.18
CA ASP A 103 -17.46 7.03 -13.66
C ASP A 103 -15.93 6.80 -13.60
N PRO A 104 -15.19 6.90 -14.72
CA PRO A 104 -13.74 6.80 -14.74
C PRO A 104 -13.04 7.83 -13.83
N ASP A 105 -13.67 8.98 -13.55
CA ASP A 105 -13.16 10.01 -12.66
C ASP A 105 -13.01 9.52 -11.21
N ALA A 106 -13.67 8.44 -10.81
CA ALA A 106 -13.46 7.80 -9.52
C ALA A 106 -12.00 7.35 -9.32
N MET A 107 -11.24 7.05 -10.40
CA MET A 107 -9.81 6.79 -10.32
C MET A 107 -9.04 8.05 -9.90
N ILE A 108 -9.41 9.22 -10.43
CA ILE A 108 -8.82 10.51 -10.05
C ILE A 108 -9.06 10.77 -8.56
N ASP A 109 -10.28 10.52 -8.09
CA ASP A 109 -10.65 10.74 -6.68
C ASP A 109 -9.85 9.83 -5.75
N VAL A 110 -9.61 8.58 -6.11
CA VAL A 110 -8.76 7.66 -5.35
C VAL A 110 -7.32 8.18 -5.28
N VAL A 111 -6.70 8.53 -6.41
CA VAL A 111 -5.31 9.03 -6.41
C VAL A 111 -5.19 10.34 -5.61
N ARG A 112 -6.18 11.23 -5.73
CA ARG A 112 -6.27 12.47 -4.94
C ARG A 112 -6.39 12.18 -3.44
N LEU A 113 -7.23 11.22 -3.06
CA LEU A 113 -7.40 10.79 -1.68
C LEU A 113 -6.09 10.25 -1.11
N LEU A 114 -5.40 9.40 -1.84
CA LEU A 114 -4.09 8.87 -1.44
C LEU A 114 -3.07 9.99 -1.23
N LYS A 115 -3.01 10.96 -2.14
CA LYS A 115 -2.13 12.13 -2.00
C LYS A 115 -2.47 12.97 -0.76
N ASN A 116 -3.73 13.19 -0.49
CA ASN A 116 -4.17 13.94 0.70
C ASN A 116 -3.77 13.22 2.00
N GLN A 117 -3.86 11.88 2.04
CA GLN A 117 -3.42 11.09 3.18
C GLN A 117 -1.89 11.18 3.40
N GLU A 118 -1.11 11.14 2.34
CA GLU A 118 0.34 11.36 2.40
C GLU A 118 0.68 12.73 3.00
N MET A 119 0.05 13.78 2.49
CA MET A 119 0.25 15.14 2.99
C MET A 119 -0.17 15.30 4.45
N PHE A 120 -1.27 14.69 4.84
CA PHE A 120 -1.75 14.69 6.23
C PHE A 120 -0.76 14.02 7.16
N GLU A 121 -0.23 12.84 6.78
CA GLU A 121 0.78 12.13 7.58
C GLU A 121 2.08 12.93 7.72
N ILE A 122 2.54 13.59 6.65
CA ILE A 122 3.71 14.47 6.70
C ILE A 122 3.47 15.64 7.68
N GLN A 123 2.29 16.24 7.64
CA GLN A 123 1.96 17.34 8.54
C GLN A 123 1.89 16.86 10.00
N LEU A 124 1.25 15.74 10.26
CA LEU A 124 1.15 15.14 11.59
C LEU A 124 2.52 14.79 12.15
N ALA A 125 3.36 14.15 11.34
CA ALA A 125 4.72 13.78 11.73
C ALA A 125 5.57 14.99 12.11
N ARG A 126 5.43 16.11 11.36
CA ARG A 126 6.10 17.37 11.72
C ARG A 126 5.63 17.94 13.06
N GLN A 127 4.32 17.89 13.33
CA GLN A 127 3.75 18.34 14.61
C GLN A 127 4.21 17.48 15.78
N GLU A 128 4.38 16.18 15.57
CA GLU A 128 4.80 15.22 16.57
C GLU A 128 6.33 15.09 16.69
N GLY A 129 7.11 15.79 15.86
CA GLY A 129 8.58 15.75 15.85
C GLY A 129 9.15 14.38 15.49
N ARG A 130 8.47 13.61 14.66
CA ARG A 130 8.88 12.28 14.18
C ARG A 130 9.01 12.24 12.66
N GLU A 131 9.66 11.21 12.17
CA GLU A 131 9.65 10.91 10.73
C GLU A 131 8.23 10.50 10.28
N PRO A 132 7.80 10.92 9.07
CA PRO A 132 6.55 10.48 8.49
C PRO A 132 6.52 8.94 8.40
N ARG A 133 5.43 8.35 8.85
CA ARG A 133 5.21 6.91 8.65
C ARG A 133 4.82 6.69 7.20
N VAL A 134 5.65 6.01 6.45
CA VAL A 134 5.18 5.42 5.19
C VAL A 134 4.12 4.40 5.58
N TYR A 135 2.88 4.68 5.24
CA TYR A 135 1.78 3.78 5.56
C TYR A 135 2.05 2.46 4.81
N HIS A 136 2.45 1.43 5.56
CA HIS A 136 2.71 0.10 5.03
C HIS A 136 1.40 -0.47 4.47
N GLY A 137 1.15 -0.25 3.22
CA GLY A 137 -0.05 -0.64 2.52
C GLY A 137 0.00 -0.06 1.11
N VAL A 138 -1.01 0.73 0.75
CA VAL A 138 -1.16 1.26 -0.61
C VAL A 138 -0.01 2.20 -1.02
N PHE A 139 0.51 3.04 -0.10
CA PHE A 139 1.57 4.01 -0.44
C PHE A 139 2.96 3.40 -0.62
N SER A 140 3.26 2.30 0.07
CA SER A 140 4.59 1.66 -0.05
C SER A 140 4.73 0.81 -1.29
N THR A 141 3.61 0.31 -1.81
CA THR A 141 3.56 -0.53 -3.01
C THR A 141 3.23 0.24 -4.29
N HIS A 142 2.63 1.45 -4.16
CA HIS A 142 2.17 2.28 -5.27
C HIS A 142 2.67 3.72 -5.15
N PRO A 143 3.95 3.97 -5.47
CA PRO A 143 4.56 5.30 -5.37
C PRO A 143 4.09 6.27 -6.46
N ASP A 144 4.57 7.52 -6.37
CA ASP A 144 4.46 8.55 -7.40
C ASP A 144 3.06 9.13 -7.65
N ASN A 145 2.33 9.42 -6.54
CA ASN A 145 1.00 10.00 -6.62
C ASN A 145 0.92 11.35 -7.37
N ASP A 146 1.99 12.14 -7.41
CA ASP A 146 1.98 13.44 -8.09
C ASP A 146 1.94 13.30 -9.60
N THR A 147 2.73 12.38 -10.17
CA THR A 147 2.71 12.10 -11.60
C THR A 147 1.44 11.36 -11.97
N ARG A 148 1.03 10.38 -11.18
CA ARG A 148 -0.20 9.64 -11.39
C ARG A 148 -1.41 10.56 -11.47
N LEU A 149 -1.55 11.52 -10.55
CA LEU A 149 -2.69 12.44 -10.56
C LEU A 149 -2.81 13.22 -11.88
N LYS A 150 -1.69 13.62 -12.50
CA LYS A 150 -1.71 14.33 -13.78
C LYS A 150 -2.10 13.43 -14.96
N GLU A 151 -1.54 12.23 -15.00
CA GLU A 151 -1.73 11.28 -16.12
C GLU A 151 -3.12 10.64 -16.05
N VAL A 152 -3.60 10.29 -14.85
CA VAL A 152 -4.94 9.72 -14.63
C VAL A 152 -6.03 10.68 -15.06
N VAL A 153 -5.89 11.98 -14.78
CA VAL A 153 -6.83 13.00 -15.29
C VAL A 153 -6.89 12.98 -16.81
N ALA A 154 -5.75 12.87 -17.48
CA ALA A 154 -5.71 12.82 -18.93
C ALA A 154 -6.31 11.51 -19.50
N ALA A 155 -6.14 10.39 -18.80
CA ALA A 155 -6.69 9.09 -19.21
C ALA A 155 -8.21 9.01 -19.01
N ALA A 156 -8.71 9.41 -17.83
CA ALA A 156 -10.14 9.41 -17.52
C ALA A 156 -10.94 10.29 -18.49
N HIS A 157 -10.46 11.49 -18.77
CA HIS A 157 -11.11 12.40 -19.72
C HIS A 157 -11.15 11.90 -21.18
N LYS A 158 -10.31 10.94 -21.56
CA LYS A 158 -10.42 10.29 -22.89
C LYS A 158 -11.52 9.27 -22.97
N ILE A 159 -11.91 8.69 -21.84
CA ILE A 159 -12.89 7.61 -21.74
C ILE A 159 -14.27 8.17 -21.40
N ASP A 160 -14.32 9.32 -20.71
CA ASP A 160 -15.56 9.92 -20.22
C ASP A 160 -16.55 10.20 -21.35
N SER A 161 -17.73 9.57 -21.26
CA SER A 161 -18.85 9.79 -22.19
C SER A 161 -19.64 11.07 -21.89
N GLY A 162 -19.37 11.77 -20.80
CA GLY A 162 -20.10 12.94 -20.31
C GLY A 162 -21.48 12.60 -19.70
N GLU A 163 -21.80 11.33 -19.54
CA GLU A 163 -23.04 10.88 -18.88
C GLU A 163 -22.81 10.79 -17.37
N ALA A 164 -23.74 11.36 -16.59
CA ALA A 164 -23.71 11.27 -15.12
C ALA A 164 -23.97 9.80 -14.70
N ARG A 165 -23.04 9.22 -13.97
CA ARG A 165 -23.12 7.85 -13.46
C ARG A 165 -23.24 7.86 -11.94
N PRO A 166 -24.05 6.95 -11.34
CA PRO A 166 -24.17 6.87 -9.88
C PRO A 166 -22.85 6.39 -9.27
N ASP A 167 -22.38 7.09 -8.24
CA ASP A 167 -21.16 6.75 -7.49
C ASP A 167 -21.38 5.67 -6.43
N GLY A 168 -22.63 5.34 -6.10
CA GLY A 168 -23.00 4.36 -5.07
C GLY A 168 -22.62 4.79 -3.64
N ARG A 169 -22.39 6.09 -3.38
CA ARG A 169 -21.91 6.60 -2.09
C ARG A 169 -22.76 6.12 -0.91
N LYS A 170 -24.08 6.30 -0.99
CA LYS A 170 -24.96 5.94 0.14
C LYS A 170 -24.88 4.46 0.46
N VAL A 171 -24.97 3.62 -0.55
CA VAL A 171 -24.91 2.16 -0.39
C VAL A 171 -23.57 1.73 0.20
N TYR A 172 -22.48 2.31 -0.29
CA TYR A 172 -21.13 2.05 0.20
C TYR A 172 -21.00 2.40 1.69
N LEU A 173 -21.36 3.62 2.09
CA LEU A 173 -21.25 4.07 3.47
C LEU A 173 -22.13 3.26 4.43
N ASP A 174 -23.34 2.88 4.00
CA ASP A 174 -24.21 1.99 4.79
C ASP A 174 -23.58 0.60 4.99
N ARG A 175 -22.83 0.10 4.00
CA ARG A 175 -22.17 -1.21 4.04
C ARG A 175 -20.93 -1.26 4.91
N ILE A 176 -20.16 -0.17 4.97
CA ILE A 176 -18.96 -0.07 5.81
C ILE A 176 -19.26 0.50 7.21
N ASN A 177 -20.51 0.85 7.47
CA ASN A 177 -20.90 1.30 8.81
C ASN A 177 -20.55 0.23 9.84
N ASP A 178 -20.00 0.65 10.99
CA ASP A 178 -19.49 -0.21 12.05
C ASP A 178 -18.29 -1.11 11.67
N LEU A 179 -17.65 -0.90 10.50
CA LEU A 179 -16.42 -1.59 10.15
C LEU A 179 -15.30 -1.22 11.14
N PRO A 180 -14.69 -2.18 11.86
CA PRO A 180 -13.64 -1.88 12.81
C PRO A 180 -12.44 -1.21 12.14
N PHE A 181 -12.08 0.00 12.60
CA PHE A 181 -10.90 0.73 12.13
C PHE A 181 -9.72 0.52 13.09
N GLY A 182 -8.54 0.21 12.54
CA GLY A 182 -7.34 -0.07 13.33
C GLY A 182 -7.33 -1.46 13.99
N PRO A 183 -6.53 -1.63 15.06
CA PRO A 183 -6.42 -2.89 15.80
C PRO A 183 -7.77 -3.29 16.43
N SER A 184 -8.12 -4.57 16.34
CA SER A 184 -9.34 -5.09 16.95
C SER A 184 -9.14 -5.42 18.44
N ARG A 185 -10.24 -5.51 19.21
CA ARG A 185 -10.20 -5.99 20.60
C ARG A 185 -9.54 -7.36 20.74
N ALA A 186 -9.80 -8.24 19.78
CA ALA A 186 -9.24 -9.59 19.74
C ALA A 186 -7.74 -9.63 19.43
N GLN A 187 -7.19 -8.56 18.86
CA GLN A 187 -5.75 -8.45 18.58
C GLN A 187 -5.03 -7.58 19.61
N GLY A 188 -5.77 -6.92 20.47
CA GLY A 188 -5.23 -5.92 21.38
C GLY A 188 -4.83 -4.61 20.68
N VAL A 189 -4.43 -3.62 21.47
CA VAL A 189 -4.13 -2.26 21.00
C VAL A 189 -2.84 -1.77 21.65
N VAL A 190 -1.94 -1.20 20.86
CA VAL A 190 -0.76 -0.49 21.36
C VAL A 190 -1.07 1.01 21.50
N ARG A 191 -0.80 1.59 22.67
CA ARG A 191 -0.87 3.04 22.92
C ARG A 191 0.42 3.50 23.61
N GLY A 192 1.22 4.27 22.91
CA GLY A 192 2.55 4.64 23.38
C GLY A 192 3.42 3.40 23.64
N SER A 193 3.95 3.28 24.86
CA SER A 193 4.75 2.13 25.29
C SER A 193 3.95 0.99 25.94
N ARG A 194 2.62 0.98 25.81
CA ARG A 194 1.76 -0.04 26.43
C ARG A 194 0.97 -0.80 25.40
N PHE A 195 0.86 -2.10 25.64
CA PHE A 195 -0.06 -3.01 24.95
C PHE A 195 -1.23 -3.33 25.87
N TYR A 196 -2.44 -3.33 25.31
CA TYR A 196 -3.69 -3.65 26.00
C TYR A 196 -4.40 -4.75 25.24
N HIS A 197 -4.78 -5.81 25.91
CA HIS A 197 -5.62 -6.87 25.33
C HIS A 197 -6.92 -7.01 26.14
N ALA A 198 -8.00 -6.43 25.63
CA ALA A 198 -9.25 -6.35 26.38
C ALA A 198 -9.90 -7.72 26.61
N ASP A 199 -9.89 -8.59 25.60
CA ASP A 199 -10.55 -9.90 25.69
C ASP A 199 -9.78 -10.89 26.58
N MET A 200 -8.44 -10.77 26.65
CA MET A 200 -7.61 -11.57 27.57
C MET A 200 -7.44 -10.89 28.95
N GLY A 201 -7.90 -9.65 29.11
CA GLY A 201 -7.91 -8.94 30.38
C GLY A 201 -6.53 -8.53 30.91
N PHE A 202 -5.53 -8.30 30.06
CA PHE A 202 -4.21 -7.89 30.51
C PHE A 202 -3.67 -6.63 29.79
N THR A 203 -2.66 -6.02 30.42
CA THR A 203 -1.86 -4.95 29.82
C THR A 203 -0.39 -5.19 30.13
N MET A 204 0.47 -4.80 29.19
CA MET A 204 1.92 -4.84 29.35
C MET A 204 2.53 -3.49 29.03
N ALA A 205 3.46 -3.02 29.85
CA ALA A 205 4.26 -1.84 29.59
C ALA A 205 5.65 -2.25 29.12
N PHE A 206 6.08 -1.67 28.01
CA PHE A 206 7.44 -1.84 27.48
C PHE A 206 8.29 -0.62 27.84
N PRO A 207 9.62 -0.77 27.91
CA PRO A 207 10.50 0.35 28.16
C PRO A 207 10.33 1.45 27.09
N THR A 208 10.56 2.70 27.50
CA THR A 208 10.49 3.85 26.59
C THR A 208 11.50 3.70 25.44
N GLY A 209 11.08 4.02 24.23
CA GLY A 209 11.91 3.92 23.03
C GLY A 209 11.86 2.58 22.31
N TRP A 210 11.25 1.54 22.91
CA TRP A 210 11.06 0.28 22.21
C TRP A 210 9.98 0.42 21.11
N THR A 211 10.24 -0.19 19.96
CA THR A 211 9.25 -0.30 18.88
C THR A 211 8.37 -1.51 19.12
N ILE A 212 7.06 -1.29 19.24
CA ILE A 212 6.08 -2.36 19.50
C ILE A 212 5.32 -2.66 18.21
N GLN A 213 5.34 -3.91 17.78
CA GLN A 213 4.59 -4.42 16.64
C GLN A 213 3.51 -5.38 17.14
N ASN A 214 2.25 -5.01 16.92
CA ASN A 214 1.10 -5.86 17.21
C ASN A 214 0.76 -6.67 15.97
N LEU A 215 1.13 -7.93 15.95
CA LEU A 215 0.89 -8.87 14.86
C LEU A 215 -0.37 -9.70 15.15
N PRO A 216 -0.97 -10.38 14.17
CA PRO A 216 -2.22 -11.13 14.38
C PRO A 216 -2.18 -12.20 15.48
N THR A 217 -1.02 -12.78 15.73
CA THR A 217 -0.84 -13.91 16.66
C THR A 217 0.15 -13.62 17.78
N LYS A 218 0.81 -12.47 17.77
CA LYS A 218 1.85 -12.13 18.76
C LYS A 218 2.12 -10.64 18.82
N VAL A 219 2.72 -10.20 19.91
CA VAL A 219 3.26 -8.84 20.06
C VAL A 219 4.77 -8.92 20.14
N VAL A 220 5.46 -8.19 19.26
CA VAL A 220 6.92 -8.12 19.25
C VAL A 220 7.35 -6.72 19.66
N ALA A 221 8.19 -6.62 20.67
CA ALA A 221 8.81 -5.36 21.09
C ALA A 221 10.31 -5.44 20.85
N ILE A 222 10.87 -4.42 20.17
CA ILE A 222 12.27 -4.39 19.72
C ILE A 222 12.97 -3.17 20.33
N THR A 223 14.19 -3.37 20.84
CA THR A 223 15.03 -2.27 21.33
C THR A 223 15.36 -1.24 20.24
N PRO A 224 15.68 0.03 20.60
CA PRO A 224 16.11 1.04 19.62
C PRO A 224 17.33 0.61 18.79
N GLN A 225 18.24 -0.14 19.38
CA GLN A 225 19.47 -0.64 18.76
C GLN A 225 19.25 -1.92 17.93
N LYS A 226 18.04 -2.52 18.02
CA LYS A 226 17.65 -3.79 17.38
C LYS A 226 18.54 -5.00 17.78
N ASP A 227 19.16 -4.92 18.98
CA ASP A 227 20.03 -5.95 19.54
C ASP A 227 19.30 -6.93 20.48
N ALA A 228 18.08 -6.60 20.88
CA ALA A 228 17.21 -7.48 21.64
C ALA A 228 15.73 -7.29 21.26
N TYR A 229 14.94 -8.34 21.43
CA TYR A 229 13.49 -8.29 21.26
C TYR A 229 12.77 -9.15 22.30
N LEU A 230 11.52 -8.82 22.55
CA LEU A 230 10.58 -9.60 23.34
C LEU A 230 9.43 -10.03 22.44
N ASP A 231 9.10 -11.31 22.48
CA ASP A 231 7.98 -11.92 21.76
C ASP A 231 6.95 -12.43 22.79
N LEU A 232 5.68 -12.05 22.63
CA LEU A 232 4.59 -12.36 23.56
C LEU A 232 3.42 -12.99 22.84
#